data_5bc2be32c5396c6034a321866346fbf1
#
_entry.id   5bc2be32c5396c6034a321866346fbf1
#
_cell.length_a   1.000
_cell.length_b   1.000
_cell.length_c   1.000
_cell.angle_alpha   90.00
_cell.angle_beta   90.00
_cell.angle_gamma   90.00
#
_symmetry.space_group_name_H-M   'P 1'
#
loop_
_entity.id
_entity.type
_entity.pdbx_description
1 polymer ?
#
loop_
_entity_poly.entity_id
_entity_poly.type
_entity_poly.pdbx_seq_one_letter_code
_entity_poly.pdbx_strand_id
1 'polypeptide(L)'
;MNKELTPQKERFLREVEQQLLRRDLDARPLEDGLIHIKWNEKPLCSVDRDGIVRFRPADIIGPEVDRQLRTVTQTAVQVKEYMRIFERAPALKAAGLDEDYKVLADFGDAVLAGRSCKTGAKFVTWEWDFDRQGVHTGHYHMENYEAAKLDFAVRAGLINEQRLFSDEQLAVIRNSCEFALEDDATLSYAEEKQLHSVQEQIEL
;
A
#
# COMPACT_ATOMS: atom_id res chain seq x y z
N MET A 1 11.64 30.12 10.34
CA MET A 1 12.86 29.49 9.81
C MET A 1 12.47 28.53 8.70
N ASN A 2 12.55 28.99 7.43
CA ASN A 2 12.39 28.11 6.28
C ASN A 2 13.61 27.17 6.27
N LYS A 3 13.42 25.93 6.72
CA LYS A 3 14.40 24.87 6.48
C LYS A 3 14.28 24.53 4.99
N GLU A 4 15.31 24.81 4.23
CA GLU A 4 15.41 24.38 2.83
C GLU A 4 15.03 22.91 2.72
N LEU A 5 14.20 22.60 1.73
CA LEU A 5 13.82 21.23 1.41
C LEU A 5 15.08 20.48 0.96
N THR A 6 15.40 19.39 1.61
CA THR A 6 16.46 18.51 1.10
C THR A 6 15.99 17.83 -0.18
N PRO A 7 16.89 17.51 -1.14
CA PRO A 7 16.50 16.82 -2.39
C PRO A 7 15.69 15.53 -2.16
N GLN A 8 15.94 14.83 -1.05
CA GLN A 8 15.21 13.64 -0.66
C GLN A 8 13.76 13.95 -0.28
N LYS A 9 13.52 15.03 0.48
CA LYS A 9 12.17 15.46 0.88
C LYS A 9 11.37 15.98 -0.31
N GLU A 10 12.02 16.65 -1.26
CA GLU A 10 11.39 17.04 -2.53
C GLU A 10 10.97 15.82 -3.35
N ARG A 11 11.85 14.81 -3.44
CA ARG A 11 11.50 13.55 -4.13
C ARG A 11 10.35 12.83 -3.46
N PHE A 12 10.31 12.82 -2.13
CA PHE A 12 9.21 12.24 -1.37
C PHE A 12 7.88 12.94 -1.69
N LEU A 13 7.83 14.27 -1.60
CA LEU A 13 6.62 15.03 -1.90
C LEU A 13 6.15 14.82 -3.35
N ARG A 14 7.08 14.83 -4.31
CA ARG A 14 6.76 14.56 -5.72
C ARG A 14 6.19 13.15 -5.93
N GLU A 15 6.74 12.17 -5.27
CA GLU A 15 6.26 10.79 -5.36
C GLU A 15 4.86 10.65 -4.74
N VAL A 16 4.61 11.27 -3.57
CA VAL A 16 3.28 11.31 -2.95
C VAL A 16 2.26 11.98 -3.87
N GLU A 17 2.61 13.15 -4.45
CA GLU A 17 1.77 13.85 -5.42
C GLU A 17 1.38 12.93 -6.59
N GLN A 18 2.35 12.29 -7.23
CA GLN A 18 2.10 11.42 -8.37
C GLN A 18 1.20 10.24 -8.01
N GLN A 19 1.40 9.64 -6.83
CA GLN A 19 0.58 8.52 -6.35
C GLN A 19 -0.87 8.96 -6.03
N LEU A 20 -1.07 10.17 -5.51
CA LEU A 20 -2.39 10.71 -5.21
C LEU A 20 -3.15 11.12 -6.49
N LEU A 21 -2.46 11.76 -7.45
CA LEU A 21 -3.06 12.10 -8.75
C LEU A 21 -3.58 10.86 -9.50
N ARG A 22 -2.92 9.71 -9.39
CA ARG A 22 -3.39 8.44 -9.99
C ARG A 22 -4.62 7.87 -9.29
N ARG A 23 -4.96 8.38 -8.11
CA ARG A 23 -6.15 8.01 -7.33
C ARG A 23 -7.25 9.04 -7.42
N ASP A 24 -7.20 9.90 -8.44
CA ASP A 24 -8.16 10.99 -8.70
C ASP A 24 -8.27 12.01 -7.56
N LEU A 25 -7.19 12.17 -6.79
CA LEU A 25 -7.08 13.21 -5.78
C LEU A 25 -6.30 14.40 -6.33
N ASP A 26 -6.86 15.60 -6.25
CA ASP A 26 -6.16 16.84 -6.65
C ASP A 26 -5.10 17.18 -5.60
N ALA A 27 -3.87 16.81 -5.89
CA ALA A 27 -2.70 17.01 -5.04
C ALA A 27 -1.79 18.05 -5.67
N ARG A 28 -1.53 19.15 -4.98
CA ARG A 28 -0.67 20.24 -5.48
C ARG A 28 0.41 20.56 -4.48
N PRO A 29 1.69 20.46 -4.88
CA PRO A 29 2.79 20.95 -4.07
C PRO A 29 2.76 22.46 -4.03
N LEU A 30 2.96 23.03 -2.84
CA LEU A 30 3.15 24.46 -2.65
C LEU A 30 4.61 24.78 -2.30
N GLU A 31 4.99 26.03 -2.47
CA GLU A 31 6.33 26.55 -2.18
C GLU A 31 6.75 26.40 -0.70
N ASP A 32 5.79 26.21 0.21
CA ASP A 32 6.00 26.00 1.64
C ASP A 32 6.44 24.58 2.03
N GLY A 33 6.55 23.65 1.05
CA GLY A 33 6.94 22.26 1.28
C GLY A 33 5.80 21.39 1.82
N LEU A 34 4.56 21.77 1.54
CA LEU A 34 3.34 21.02 1.79
C LEU A 34 2.71 20.58 0.46
N ILE A 35 2.03 19.44 0.46
CA ILE A 35 1.09 19.09 -0.59
C ILE A 35 -0.30 19.37 -0.03
N HIS A 36 -1.05 20.23 -0.69
CA HIS A 36 -2.47 20.45 -0.38
C HIS A 36 -3.32 19.52 -1.24
N ILE A 37 -4.18 18.74 -0.59
CA ILE A 37 -5.02 17.75 -1.23
C ILE A 37 -6.46 18.23 -1.16
N LYS A 38 -7.13 18.18 -2.32
CA LYS A 38 -8.55 18.42 -2.45
C LYS A 38 -9.26 17.19 -2.96
N TRP A 39 -10.49 17.04 -2.56
CA TRP A 39 -11.42 16.05 -3.09
C TRP A 39 -12.77 16.73 -3.38
N ASN A 40 -13.30 16.53 -4.59
CA ASN A 40 -14.50 17.23 -5.06
C ASN A 40 -14.45 18.75 -4.84
N GLU A 41 -13.35 19.39 -5.28
CA GLU A 41 -13.09 20.83 -5.16
C GLU A 41 -12.94 21.36 -3.70
N LYS A 42 -13.15 20.52 -2.69
CA LYS A 42 -13.06 20.90 -1.27
C LYS A 42 -11.70 20.52 -0.68
N PRO A 43 -11.13 21.34 0.21
CA PRO A 43 -9.93 20.98 0.94
C PRO A 43 -10.17 19.71 1.78
N LEU A 44 -9.28 18.72 1.64
CA LEU A 44 -9.32 17.47 2.41
C LEU A 44 -8.27 17.47 3.52
N CYS A 45 -7.01 17.61 3.15
CA CYS A 45 -5.89 17.57 4.07
C CYS A 45 -4.62 18.16 3.43
N SER A 46 -3.53 18.17 4.17
CA SER A 46 -2.19 18.43 3.63
C SER A 46 -1.19 17.38 4.11
N VAL A 47 -0.16 17.11 3.30
CA VAL A 47 0.96 16.23 3.66
C VAL A 47 2.23 17.06 3.69
N ASP A 48 2.95 16.99 4.80
CA ASP A 48 4.21 17.70 4.93
C ASP A 48 5.43 16.84 4.45
N ARG A 49 6.59 17.49 4.37
CA ARG A 49 7.86 16.88 3.96
C ARG A 49 8.35 15.70 4.83
N ASP A 50 7.73 15.47 5.97
CA ASP A 50 8.03 14.36 6.87
C ASP A 50 6.96 13.25 6.78
N GLY A 51 5.96 13.44 5.89
CA GLY A 51 4.86 12.52 5.64
C GLY A 51 3.75 12.59 6.70
N ILE A 52 3.69 13.70 7.44
CA ILE A 52 2.61 13.92 8.41
C ILE A 52 1.40 14.48 7.68
N VAL A 53 0.27 13.79 7.81
CA VAL A 53 -1.01 14.23 7.28
C VAL A 53 -1.71 15.13 8.29
N ARG A 54 -2.09 16.33 7.86
CA ARG A 54 -2.79 17.32 8.68
C ARG A 54 -4.14 17.63 8.07
N PHE A 55 -5.19 17.55 8.86
CA PHE A 55 -6.56 17.83 8.46
C PHE A 55 -7.31 18.54 9.58
N ARG A 56 -8.44 19.15 9.26
CA ARG A 56 -9.35 19.70 10.25
C ARG A 56 -10.49 18.71 10.48
N PRO A 57 -10.73 18.24 11.71
CA PRO A 57 -11.79 17.27 11.97
C PRO A 57 -13.17 17.72 11.47
N ALA A 58 -13.43 19.02 11.48
CA ALA A 58 -14.69 19.59 10.99
C ALA A 58 -14.89 19.45 9.47
N ASP A 59 -13.82 19.20 8.70
CA ASP A 59 -13.89 19.03 7.24
C ASP A 59 -14.12 17.55 6.88
N ILE A 60 -13.96 16.60 7.84
CA ILE A 60 -14.09 15.17 7.61
C ILE A 60 -15.50 14.74 8.02
N ILE A 61 -16.43 14.93 7.08
CA ILE A 61 -17.86 14.62 7.30
C ILE A 61 -18.29 13.51 6.34
N GLY A 62 -18.64 12.37 6.92
CA GLY A 62 -19.17 11.21 6.19
C GLY A 62 -18.10 10.19 5.76
N PRO A 63 -18.55 8.97 5.46
CA PRO A 63 -17.66 7.81 5.24
C PRO A 63 -16.79 7.95 3.99
N GLU A 64 -17.27 8.64 2.96
CA GLU A 64 -16.51 8.85 1.73
C GLU A 64 -15.30 9.78 1.94
N VAL A 65 -15.48 10.88 2.70
CA VAL A 65 -14.40 11.82 3.03
C VAL A 65 -13.36 11.12 3.90
N ASP A 66 -13.81 10.34 4.89
CA ASP A 66 -12.93 9.55 5.75
C ASP A 66 -12.13 8.51 4.94
N ARG A 67 -12.76 7.82 3.98
CA ARG A 67 -12.09 6.89 3.07
C ARG A 67 -10.98 7.60 2.28
N GLN A 68 -11.24 8.78 1.74
CA GLN A 68 -10.23 9.53 0.99
C GLN A 68 -9.08 9.99 1.90
N LEU A 69 -9.37 10.41 3.12
CA LEU A 69 -8.33 10.75 4.10
C LEU A 69 -7.44 9.53 4.43
N ARG A 70 -8.04 8.36 4.61
CA ARG A 70 -7.30 7.10 4.80
C ARG A 70 -6.42 6.80 3.58
N THR A 71 -6.93 6.96 2.37
CA THR A 71 -6.17 6.79 1.12
C THR A 71 -4.94 7.68 1.09
N VAL A 72 -5.07 8.96 1.44
CA VAL A 72 -3.94 9.89 1.52
C VAL A 72 -2.93 9.44 2.57
N THR A 73 -3.40 9.07 3.75
CA THR A 73 -2.55 8.63 4.86
C THR A 73 -1.75 7.37 4.50
N GLN A 74 -2.43 6.38 3.96
CA GLN A 74 -1.80 5.14 3.49
C GLN A 74 -0.78 5.40 2.38
N THR A 75 -1.12 6.25 1.41
CA THR A 75 -0.20 6.63 0.33
C THR A 75 1.07 7.27 0.86
N ALA A 76 0.96 8.23 1.79
CA ALA A 76 2.12 8.89 2.38
C ALA A 76 3.01 7.90 3.17
N VAL A 77 2.40 6.97 3.92
CA VAL A 77 3.11 5.91 4.66
C VAL A 77 3.84 4.97 3.69
N GLN A 78 3.17 4.49 2.65
CA GLN A 78 3.74 3.58 1.66
C GLN A 78 4.93 4.21 0.92
N VAL A 79 4.76 5.44 0.44
CA VAL A 79 5.84 6.17 -0.24
C VAL A 79 7.05 6.33 0.68
N LYS A 80 6.83 6.70 1.93
CA LYS A 80 7.90 6.82 2.92
C LYS A 80 8.60 5.49 3.18
N GLU A 81 7.84 4.40 3.26
CA GLU A 81 8.36 3.04 3.47
C GLU A 81 9.30 2.64 2.33
N TYR A 82 8.80 2.58 1.10
CA TYR A 82 9.63 2.09 -0.01
C TYR A 82 10.79 3.04 -0.35
N MET A 83 10.65 4.35 -0.20
CA MET A 83 11.78 5.26 -0.41
C MET A 83 12.92 5.02 0.57
N ARG A 84 12.61 4.73 1.85
CA ARG A 84 13.64 4.36 2.84
C ARG A 84 14.32 3.04 2.51
N ILE A 85 13.57 2.08 1.97
CA ILE A 85 14.12 0.81 1.48
C ILE A 85 15.03 1.07 0.28
N PHE A 86 14.57 1.83 -0.71
CA PHE A 86 15.33 2.18 -1.91
C PHE A 86 16.70 2.82 -1.61
N GLU A 87 16.82 3.61 -0.56
CA GLU A 87 18.10 4.24 -0.17
C GLU A 87 19.18 3.23 0.16
N ARG A 88 18.82 2.12 0.76
CA ARG A 88 19.74 1.10 1.28
C ARG A 88 19.76 -0.15 0.44
N ALA A 89 18.80 -0.31 -0.44
CA ALA A 89 18.63 -1.50 -1.26
C ALA A 89 19.81 -1.67 -2.24
N PRO A 90 20.42 -2.87 -2.30
CA PRO A 90 21.46 -3.18 -3.27
C PRO A 90 20.87 -3.26 -4.68
N ALA A 91 21.72 -3.08 -5.69
CA ALA A 91 21.34 -3.33 -7.06
C ALA A 91 21.02 -4.81 -7.26
N LEU A 92 19.91 -5.11 -7.96
CA LEU A 92 19.58 -6.45 -8.39
C LEU A 92 20.51 -6.84 -9.54
N LYS A 93 21.33 -7.85 -9.33
CA LYS A 93 22.22 -8.40 -10.33
C LYS A 93 21.67 -9.73 -10.80
N ALA A 94 21.10 -9.76 -11.99
CA ALA A 94 20.56 -10.98 -12.59
C ALA A 94 20.91 -11.02 -14.09
N ALA A 95 21.24 -12.18 -14.60
CA ALA A 95 21.55 -12.38 -16.01
C ALA A 95 20.33 -12.04 -16.88
N GLY A 96 20.56 -11.30 -17.97
CA GLY A 96 19.50 -10.89 -18.89
C GLY A 96 18.61 -9.74 -18.41
N LEU A 97 18.97 -9.10 -17.29
CA LEU A 97 18.25 -7.92 -16.78
C LEU A 97 19.09 -6.67 -17.07
N ASP A 98 18.64 -5.88 -18.06
CA ASP A 98 19.36 -4.66 -18.50
C ASP A 98 18.93 -3.40 -17.69
N GLU A 99 17.90 -3.48 -16.90
CA GLU A 99 17.32 -2.35 -16.18
C GLU A 99 17.84 -2.26 -14.74
N ASP A 100 18.01 -1.03 -14.24
CA ASP A 100 18.54 -0.72 -12.90
C ASP A 100 17.49 -0.98 -11.80
N TYR A 101 17.25 -2.26 -11.50
CA TYR A 101 16.43 -2.64 -10.35
C TYR A 101 17.24 -2.74 -9.07
N LYS A 102 16.58 -2.50 -7.95
CA LYS A 102 17.10 -2.71 -6.61
C LYS A 102 16.30 -3.80 -5.89
N VAL A 103 16.98 -4.59 -5.09
CA VAL A 103 16.35 -5.63 -4.25
C VAL A 103 15.71 -4.97 -3.05
N LEU A 104 14.37 -4.92 -3.00
CA LEU A 104 13.62 -4.35 -1.89
C LEU A 104 13.35 -5.38 -0.80
N ALA A 105 13.10 -6.63 -1.18
CA ALA A 105 12.99 -7.78 -0.28
C ALA A 105 13.42 -9.05 -1.01
N ASP A 106 13.95 -10.02 -0.29
CA ASP A 106 14.45 -11.29 -0.80
C ASP A 106 14.20 -12.37 0.26
N PHE A 107 13.43 -13.41 -0.08
CA PHE A 107 13.17 -14.53 0.82
C PHE A 107 12.81 -15.80 0.02
N GLY A 108 13.43 -16.91 0.38
CA GLY A 108 13.28 -18.16 -0.36
C GLY A 108 13.71 -17.98 -1.81
N ASP A 109 12.85 -18.36 -2.73
CA ASP A 109 13.09 -18.19 -4.17
C ASP A 109 12.44 -16.92 -4.74
N ALA A 110 11.78 -16.10 -3.92
CA ALA A 110 11.10 -14.88 -4.34
C ALA A 110 11.94 -13.62 -4.05
N VAL A 111 11.93 -12.68 -4.99
CA VAL A 111 12.51 -11.35 -4.85
C VAL A 111 11.50 -10.27 -5.23
N LEU A 112 11.33 -9.29 -4.35
CA LEU A 112 10.64 -8.03 -4.64
C LEU A 112 11.69 -7.02 -5.07
N ALA A 113 11.56 -6.51 -6.27
CA ALA A 113 12.45 -5.50 -6.81
C ALA A 113 11.69 -4.23 -7.18
N GLY A 114 12.45 -3.13 -7.22
CA GLY A 114 11.90 -1.85 -7.63
C GLY A 114 12.93 -0.99 -8.33
N ARG A 115 12.43 -0.09 -9.17
CA ARG A 115 13.25 0.95 -9.83
C ARG A 115 12.58 2.31 -9.78
N SER A 116 13.37 3.36 -9.69
CA SER A 116 12.88 4.74 -9.81
C SER A 116 12.82 5.14 -11.29
N CYS A 117 11.67 5.64 -11.71
CA CYS A 117 11.45 6.20 -13.05
C CYS A 117 11.06 7.68 -12.95
N LYS A 118 11.02 8.38 -14.10
CA LYS A 118 10.52 9.76 -14.16
C LYS A 118 9.07 9.88 -13.74
N THR A 119 8.30 8.80 -13.93
CA THR A 119 6.87 8.71 -13.61
C THR A 119 6.59 8.08 -12.23
N GLY A 120 7.57 7.95 -11.36
CA GLY A 120 7.47 7.33 -10.04
C GLY A 120 8.17 5.99 -9.93
N ALA A 121 8.10 5.38 -8.76
CA ALA A 121 8.66 4.06 -8.51
C ALA A 121 7.84 2.97 -9.20
N LYS A 122 8.51 1.94 -9.72
CA LYS A 122 7.89 0.74 -10.30
C LYS A 122 8.37 -0.49 -9.59
N PHE A 123 7.47 -1.46 -9.42
CA PHE A 123 7.70 -2.66 -8.64
C PHE A 123 7.42 -3.91 -9.46
N VAL A 124 8.18 -4.95 -9.18
CA VAL A 124 8.06 -6.26 -9.80
C VAL A 124 8.47 -7.33 -8.79
N THR A 125 7.86 -8.48 -8.88
CA THR A 125 8.30 -9.68 -8.17
C THR A 125 8.80 -10.69 -9.17
N TRP A 126 9.88 -11.38 -8.84
CA TRP A 126 10.46 -12.48 -9.63
C TRP A 126 10.74 -13.67 -8.73
N GLU A 127 10.96 -14.79 -9.37
CA GLU A 127 11.59 -15.97 -8.79
C GLU A 127 13.04 -16.04 -9.24
N TRP A 128 13.92 -16.39 -8.31
CA TRP A 128 15.29 -16.70 -8.63
C TRP A 128 15.37 -18.04 -9.38
N ASP A 129 16.28 -18.16 -10.31
CA ASP A 129 16.72 -19.46 -10.79
C ASP A 129 17.47 -20.22 -9.68
N PHE A 130 17.73 -21.50 -9.90
CA PHE A 130 18.31 -22.40 -8.90
C PHE A 130 19.66 -21.92 -8.35
N ASP A 131 20.50 -21.34 -9.19
CA ASP A 131 21.83 -20.85 -8.81
C ASP A 131 21.86 -19.35 -8.49
N ARG A 132 20.69 -18.68 -8.51
CA ARG A 132 20.49 -17.26 -8.23
C ARG A 132 21.29 -16.33 -9.12
N GLN A 133 21.57 -16.76 -10.35
CA GLN A 133 22.24 -15.94 -11.35
C GLN A 133 21.27 -15.16 -12.24
N GLY A 134 20.03 -15.61 -12.35
CA GLY A 134 18.97 -15.00 -13.13
C GLY A 134 17.65 -14.96 -12.36
N VAL A 135 16.68 -14.26 -12.95
CA VAL A 135 15.31 -14.16 -12.44
C VAL A 135 14.33 -14.52 -13.55
N HIS A 136 13.21 -15.13 -13.17
CA HIS A 136 12.14 -15.52 -14.09
C HIS A 136 10.75 -15.29 -13.49
N THR A 137 9.71 -15.61 -14.21
CA THR A 137 8.31 -15.53 -13.77
C THR A 137 7.95 -14.18 -13.16
N GLY A 138 8.20 -13.09 -13.90
CA GLY A 138 8.00 -11.72 -13.42
C GLY A 138 6.54 -11.30 -13.35
N HIS A 139 6.09 -10.83 -12.18
CA HIS A 139 4.81 -10.14 -12.02
C HIS A 139 5.06 -8.64 -11.87
N TYR A 140 4.61 -7.86 -12.86
CA TYR A 140 4.83 -6.42 -12.94
C TYR A 140 3.66 -5.66 -12.31
N HIS A 141 3.87 -5.07 -11.15
CA HIS A 141 2.85 -4.35 -10.39
C HIS A 141 2.82 -2.84 -10.68
N MET A 142 3.67 -2.40 -11.62
CA MET A 142 3.82 -0.99 -11.95
C MET A 142 4.08 -0.15 -10.68
N GLU A 143 3.23 0.84 -10.41
CA GLU A 143 3.36 1.72 -9.25
C GLU A 143 2.63 1.22 -7.98
N ASN A 144 2.03 0.03 -8.05
CA ASN A 144 1.26 -0.52 -6.94
C ASN A 144 2.17 -1.31 -5.98
N TYR A 145 2.74 -0.60 -5.01
CA TYR A 145 3.63 -1.17 -4.01
C TYR A 145 2.94 -2.19 -3.09
N GLU A 146 1.68 -1.95 -2.71
CA GLU A 146 0.93 -2.88 -1.86
C GLU A 146 0.67 -4.22 -2.57
N ALA A 147 0.24 -4.18 -3.83
CA ALA A 147 0.07 -5.40 -4.61
C ALA A 147 1.41 -6.15 -4.78
N ALA A 148 2.51 -5.42 -4.98
CA ALA A 148 3.84 -6.02 -5.09
C ALA A 148 4.28 -6.69 -3.77
N LYS A 149 4.03 -6.05 -2.62
CA LYS A 149 4.32 -6.65 -1.31
C LYS A 149 3.52 -7.91 -1.06
N LEU A 150 2.22 -7.86 -1.37
CA LEU A 150 1.33 -8.99 -1.19
C LEU A 150 1.74 -10.18 -2.07
N ASP A 151 1.97 -9.93 -3.36
CA ASP A 151 2.43 -10.97 -4.29
C ASP A 151 3.78 -11.56 -3.85
N PHE A 152 4.73 -10.73 -3.43
CA PHE A 152 5.99 -11.19 -2.84
C PHE A 152 5.76 -12.09 -1.63
N ALA A 153 4.90 -11.68 -0.69
CA ALA A 153 4.65 -12.45 0.53
C ALA A 153 4.01 -13.82 0.23
N VAL A 154 3.13 -13.89 -0.77
CA VAL A 154 2.53 -15.15 -1.25
C VAL A 154 3.60 -16.03 -1.91
N ARG A 155 4.35 -15.49 -2.87
CA ARG A 155 5.39 -16.25 -3.61
C ARG A 155 6.54 -16.71 -2.73
N ALA A 156 6.88 -15.93 -1.72
CA ALA A 156 7.86 -16.28 -0.70
C ALA A 156 7.33 -17.30 0.32
N GLY A 157 6.07 -17.72 0.22
CA GLY A 157 5.44 -18.64 1.17
C GLY A 157 5.23 -18.07 2.57
N LEU A 158 5.34 -16.74 2.74
CA LEU A 158 5.12 -16.06 4.02
C LEU A 158 3.63 -15.94 4.35
N ILE A 159 2.78 -15.89 3.33
CA ILE A 159 1.31 -15.85 3.44
C ILE A 159 0.73 -16.95 2.56
N ASN A 160 -0.25 -17.67 3.10
CA ASN A 160 -0.99 -18.66 2.31
C ASN A 160 -2.07 -17.94 1.50
N GLU A 161 -1.97 -17.99 0.18
CA GLU A 161 -2.94 -17.38 -0.75
C GLU A 161 -4.39 -17.82 -0.47
N GLN A 162 -4.61 -19.06 -0.08
CA GLN A 162 -5.96 -19.59 0.24
C GLN A 162 -6.60 -18.94 1.46
N ARG A 163 -5.86 -18.14 2.23
CA ARG A 163 -6.36 -17.37 3.39
C ARG A 163 -6.54 -15.89 3.07
N LEU A 164 -6.37 -15.48 1.83
CA LEU A 164 -6.61 -14.12 1.36
C LEU A 164 -8.01 -14.06 0.77
N PHE A 165 -8.81 -13.16 1.32
CA PHE A 165 -10.16 -12.89 0.83
C PHE A 165 -10.21 -11.48 0.22
N SER A 166 -10.95 -11.32 -0.89
CA SER A 166 -11.26 -9.99 -1.44
C SER A 166 -12.28 -9.28 -0.56
N ASP A 167 -12.43 -7.94 -0.74
CA ASP A 167 -13.43 -7.16 0.00
C ASP A 167 -14.85 -7.70 -0.22
N GLU A 168 -15.16 -8.17 -1.45
CA GLU A 168 -16.44 -8.78 -1.77
C GLU A 168 -16.62 -10.11 -1.04
N GLN A 169 -15.58 -10.93 -0.94
CA GLN A 169 -15.61 -12.19 -0.20
C GLN A 169 -15.76 -11.94 1.31
N LEU A 170 -15.05 -10.95 1.85
CA LEU A 170 -15.19 -10.53 3.25
C LEU A 170 -16.61 -10.05 3.54
N ALA A 171 -17.23 -9.29 2.62
CA ALA A 171 -18.62 -8.86 2.75
C ALA A 171 -19.59 -10.06 2.78
N VAL A 172 -19.36 -11.07 1.93
CA VAL A 172 -20.17 -12.31 1.94
C VAL A 172 -20.02 -13.06 3.25
N ILE A 173 -18.78 -13.21 3.75
CA ILE A 173 -18.51 -13.89 5.03
C ILE A 173 -19.20 -13.15 6.17
N ARG A 174 -19.08 -11.81 6.23
CA ARG A 174 -19.74 -10.99 7.24
C ARG A 174 -21.25 -11.17 7.24
N ASN A 175 -21.89 -11.03 6.07
CA ASN A 175 -23.33 -11.19 5.94
C ASN A 175 -23.79 -12.60 6.35
N SER A 176 -22.97 -13.62 6.04
CA SER A 176 -23.25 -14.99 6.45
C SER A 176 -23.16 -15.19 7.97
N CYS A 177 -22.19 -14.52 8.62
CA CYS A 177 -22.09 -14.52 10.08
C CYS A 177 -23.30 -13.81 10.72
N GLU A 178 -23.70 -12.64 10.21
CA GLU A 178 -24.88 -11.90 10.66
C GLU A 178 -26.15 -12.77 10.55
N PHE A 179 -26.37 -13.37 9.38
CA PHE A 179 -27.51 -14.24 9.15
C PHE A 179 -27.54 -15.44 10.11
N ALA A 180 -26.38 -16.09 10.35
CA ALA A 180 -26.29 -17.20 11.27
C ALA A 180 -26.56 -16.80 12.72
N LEU A 181 -26.15 -15.59 13.13
CA LEU A 181 -26.39 -15.06 14.48
C LEU A 181 -27.86 -14.64 14.71
N GLU A 182 -28.57 -14.22 13.64
CA GLU A 182 -30.00 -13.91 13.71
C GLU A 182 -30.88 -15.17 13.90
N ASP A 183 -30.43 -16.33 13.40
CA ASP A 183 -31.15 -17.62 13.52
C ASP A 183 -30.75 -18.34 14.82
N ASP A 184 -31.10 -17.73 15.94
CA ASP A 184 -30.67 -18.02 17.31
C ASP A 184 -31.04 -19.44 17.83
N ALA A 185 -31.83 -20.23 17.06
CA ALA A 185 -32.40 -21.50 17.54
C ALA A 185 -31.48 -22.70 17.46
N THR A 186 -30.30 -22.58 16.79
CA THR A 186 -29.44 -23.75 16.45
C THR A 186 -27.98 -23.63 16.85
N LEU A 187 -27.51 -22.45 17.23
CA LEU A 187 -26.10 -22.21 17.57
C LEU A 187 -25.77 -22.59 19.01
N SER A 188 -24.67 -23.30 19.20
CA SER A 188 -24.06 -23.44 20.52
C SER A 188 -23.33 -22.16 20.91
N TYR A 189 -23.17 -21.91 22.21
CA TYR A 189 -22.37 -20.77 22.72
C TYR A 189 -20.95 -20.67 22.12
N ALA A 190 -20.31 -21.82 21.82
CA ALA A 190 -19.01 -21.86 21.22
C ALA A 190 -19.02 -21.37 19.75
N GLU A 191 -20.05 -21.73 18.99
CA GLU A 191 -20.24 -21.30 17.61
C GLU A 191 -20.57 -19.81 17.53
N GLU A 192 -21.47 -19.32 18.37
CA GLU A 192 -21.81 -17.90 18.50
C GLU A 192 -20.54 -17.06 18.77
N LYS A 193 -19.71 -17.47 19.73
CA LYS A 193 -18.46 -16.82 20.06
C LYS A 193 -17.46 -16.80 18.87
N GLN A 194 -17.42 -17.88 18.09
CA GLN A 194 -16.56 -17.93 16.90
C GLN A 194 -17.07 -16.99 15.80
N LEU A 195 -18.39 -16.91 15.57
CA LEU A 195 -18.97 -15.99 14.59
C LEU A 195 -18.69 -14.53 14.95
N HIS A 196 -18.86 -14.15 16.21
CA HIS A 196 -18.48 -12.80 16.68
C HIS A 196 -17.00 -12.52 16.49
N SER A 197 -16.13 -13.47 16.78
CA SER A 197 -14.68 -13.31 16.58
C SER A 197 -14.31 -13.11 15.10
N VAL A 198 -14.99 -13.79 14.18
CA VAL A 198 -14.81 -13.59 12.73
C VAL A 198 -15.28 -12.20 12.31
N GLN A 199 -16.42 -11.73 12.80
CA GLN A 199 -16.91 -10.38 12.50
C GLN A 199 -15.93 -9.31 12.98
N GLU A 200 -15.43 -9.41 14.21
CA GLU A 200 -14.41 -8.49 14.76
C GLU A 200 -13.13 -8.46 13.91
N GLN A 201 -12.70 -9.61 13.37
CA GLN A 201 -11.52 -9.67 12.50
C GLN A 201 -11.73 -9.04 11.13
N ILE A 202 -12.96 -9.07 10.60
CA ILE A 202 -13.28 -8.51 9.27
C ILE A 202 -13.49 -6.99 9.35
N GLU A 203 -13.89 -6.46 10.51
CA GLU A 203 -14.13 -5.02 10.72
C GLU A 203 -12.84 -4.20 10.97
N LEU A 204 -11.71 -4.85 11.20
CA LEU A 204 -10.40 -4.22 11.40
C LEU A 204 -9.73 -3.84 10.07
#